data_7a6f9bd72f65752789225251751e3cd0
#
_entry.id   7a6f9bd72f65752789225251751e3cd0
#
_cell.length_a   1.000
_cell.length_b   1.000
_cell.length_c   1.000
_cell.angle_alpha   90.00
_cell.angle_beta   90.00
_cell.angle_gamma   90.00
#
_symmetry.space_group_name_H-M   'P 1'
#
loop_
_entity.id
_entity.type
_entity.pdbx_description
1 polymer ?
#
loop_
_entity_poly.entity_id
_entity_poly.type
_entity_poly.pdbx_seq_one_letter_code
_entity_poly.pdbx_strand_id
1 'polypeptide(L)'
;YFMQTMKKLFIPCLLIAMVPFTYGCGDDSDAVLVDFSKTVEVERPVSPESGSEQLRVAVAAIISPKETFVYYRQLLGYIGQKLDREIEFIQRKTYGEINELLAKGKIDLAFICSGPYVVGNEKHGFQLVATPQVQNSHFYHSYLIVNKTSEFQTLEDLRGRVFAFSDPDSNTGKLVPTYWLSQLGERPETFFSKTIYTYSHDNSILAVAKSLVDGAAVDGLIWEYYHRKNPIFTSKTRIIRKSEPYGIPPMVASSAIPYELMTRIRGLLFSMHEDPKGQTILNELMIDKFIAPNDKWYDSIRKINRKLTSLEK
;
A
#
# COMPACT_ATOMS: atom_id res chain seq x y z
N TYR A 1 -19.06 65.18 62.95
CA TYR A 1 -20.50 64.96 62.88
C TYR A 1 -20.77 63.97 61.72
N PHE A 2 -21.20 62.80 61.79
CA PHE A 2 -22.24 62.13 62.52
C PHE A 2 -21.93 60.63 62.58
N MET A 3 -22.08 60.05 63.68
CA MET A 3 -22.00 58.69 64.13
C MET A 3 -23.25 57.89 63.62
N GLN A 4 -23.10 56.59 63.55
CA GLN A 4 -24.13 55.52 63.55
C GLN A 4 -24.21 54.72 62.22
N THR A 5 -24.27 53.43 62.18
CA THR A 5 -24.53 52.38 63.17
C THR A 5 -24.16 51.03 62.51
N MET A 6 -23.45 50.20 63.24
CA MET A 6 -23.20 48.77 62.91
C MET A 6 -24.53 48.01 62.92
N LYS A 7 -24.92 47.38 61.82
CA LYS A 7 -25.86 46.27 61.83
C LYS A 7 -25.10 45.01 61.53
N LYS A 8 -24.95 44.15 62.53
CA LYS A 8 -24.47 42.78 62.43
C LYS A 8 -25.44 41.99 61.59
N LEU A 9 -25.04 41.51 60.40
CA LEU A 9 -25.79 40.55 59.60
C LEU A 9 -25.24 39.14 59.91
N PHE A 10 -26.01 38.36 60.64
CA PHE A 10 -25.78 36.92 60.85
C PHE A 10 -26.02 36.20 59.51
N ILE A 11 -24.96 35.61 58.94
CA ILE A 11 -25.07 34.67 57.83
C ILE A 11 -25.07 33.27 58.42
N PRO A 12 -26.14 32.46 58.24
CA PRO A 12 -26.10 31.08 58.68
C PRO A 12 -25.17 30.29 57.77
N CYS A 13 -24.19 29.60 58.33
CA CYS A 13 -23.38 28.58 57.69
C CYS A 13 -24.29 27.44 57.19
N LEU A 14 -24.51 27.39 55.91
CA LEU A 14 -25.12 26.25 55.23
C LEU A 14 -24.03 25.18 55.06
N LEU A 15 -24.02 24.17 55.91
CA LEU A 15 -23.21 22.96 55.75
C LEU A 15 -23.76 22.16 54.56
N ILE A 16 -23.09 22.32 53.40
CA ILE A 16 -23.31 21.44 52.27
C ILE A 16 -22.57 20.13 52.56
N ALA A 17 -23.34 19.10 52.91
CA ALA A 17 -22.85 17.72 52.97
C ALA A 17 -22.40 17.28 51.57
N MET A 18 -21.09 17.20 51.33
CA MET A 18 -20.52 16.52 50.16
C MET A 18 -20.78 15.03 50.32
N VAL A 19 -21.75 14.50 49.59
CA VAL A 19 -21.95 13.05 49.40
C VAL A 19 -20.92 12.64 48.33
N PRO A 20 -19.95 11.75 48.66
CA PRO A 20 -19.08 11.21 47.64
C PRO A 20 -19.89 10.28 46.74
N PHE A 21 -20.14 10.70 45.51
CA PHE A 21 -20.58 9.76 44.46
C PHE A 21 -19.41 8.81 44.17
N THR A 22 -19.42 7.67 44.81
CA THR A 22 -18.62 6.53 44.37
C THR A 22 -19.30 5.99 43.11
N TYR A 23 -18.80 6.35 41.94
CA TYR A 23 -19.05 5.58 40.74
C TYR A 23 -18.46 4.18 40.96
N GLY A 24 -19.29 3.23 41.29
CA GLY A 24 -18.92 1.83 41.23
C GLY A 24 -18.61 1.48 39.80
N CYS A 25 -17.34 1.09 39.51
CA CYS A 25 -17.05 0.30 38.33
C CYS A 25 -17.98 -0.93 38.39
N GLY A 26 -18.78 -1.09 37.33
CA GLY A 26 -19.60 -2.29 37.18
C GLY A 26 -18.69 -3.50 37.25
N ASP A 27 -19.17 -4.51 37.96
CA ASP A 27 -18.55 -5.83 38.01
C ASP A 27 -18.70 -6.45 36.62
N ASP A 28 -17.65 -6.33 35.78
CA ASP A 28 -17.54 -7.04 34.49
C ASP A 28 -17.28 -8.53 34.82
N SER A 29 -18.29 -9.22 35.31
CA SER A 29 -18.25 -10.67 35.57
C SER A 29 -18.04 -11.52 34.30
N ASP A 30 -18.04 -10.89 33.12
CA ASP A 30 -17.81 -11.53 31.81
C ASP A 30 -16.45 -11.24 31.21
N ALA A 31 -15.57 -10.56 31.93
CA ALA A 31 -14.18 -10.35 31.45
C ALA A 31 -13.43 -11.68 31.49
N VAL A 32 -13.23 -12.28 30.31
CA VAL A 32 -12.39 -13.47 30.14
C VAL A 32 -10.94 -13.05 30.37
N LEU A 33 -10.36 -13.45 31.48
CA LEU A 33 -8.96 -13.22 31.79
C LEU A 33 -8.11 -14.09 30.85
N VAL A 34 -7.53 -13.50 29.82
CA VAL A 34 -6.63 -14.20 28.89
C VAL A 34 -5.25 -14.29 29.54
N ASP A 35 -4.91 -15.47 30.02
CA ASP A 35 -3.60 -15.78 30.59
C ASP A 35 -2.57 -16.03 29.48
N PHE A 36 -1.79 -15.01 29.13
CA PHE A 36 -0.76 -15.09 28.10
C PHE A 36 0.45 -15.98 28.48
N SER A 37 0.53 -16.47 29.70
CA SER A 37 1.56 -17.45 30.10
C SER A 37 1.20 -18.89 29.71
N LYS A 38 -0.06 -19.14 29.41
CA LYS A 38 -0.55 -20.41 28.90
C LYS A 38 -0.51 -20.41 27.39
N THR A 39 0.62 -20.78 26.81
CA THR A 39 0.70 -21.13 25.40
C THR A 39 -0.01 -22.47 25.21
N VAL A 40 -1.16 -22.44 24.52
CA VAL A 40 -1.71 -23.68 23.95
C VAL A 40 -0.84 -24.01 22.75
N GLU A 41 -0.20 -25.18 22.76
CA GLU A 41 0.41 -25.73 21.55
C GLU A 41 -0.72 -25.88 20.53
N VAL A 42 -0.82 -24.95 19.59
CA VAL A 42 -1.70 -25.12 18.44
C VAL A 42 -1.08 -26.25 17.65
N GLU A 43 -1.74 -27.42 17.64
CA GLU A 43 -1.39 -28.48 16.71
C GLU A 43 -1.32 -27.81 15.33
N ARG A 44 -0.11 -27.71 14.76
CA ARG A 44 0.02 -27.31 13.36
C ARG A 44 -0.84 -28.30 12.60
N PRO A 45 -1.76 -27.82 11.73
CA PRO A 45 -2.47 -28.74 10.89
C PRO A 45 -1.43 -29.63 10.23
N VAL A 46 -1.56 -30.94 10.44
CA VAL A 46 -0.68 -31.93 9.84
C VAL A 46 -0.68 -31.61 8.36
N SER A 47 0.47 -31.18 7.83
CA SER A 47 0.62 -31.00 6.40
C SER A 47 0.18 -32.30 5.76
N PRO A 48 -0.75 -32.28 4.79
CA PRO A 48 -1.13 -33.51 4.13
C PRO A 48 0.16 -34.13 3.57
N GLU A 49 0.38 -35.39 3.88
CA GLU A 49 1.42 -36.23 3.27
C GLU A 49 1.09 -36.50 1.80
N SER A 50 0.98 -35.46 1.03
CA SER A 50 0.97 -35.52 -0.42
C SER A 50 1.94 -34.48 -0.89
N GLY A 51 2.98 -34.90 -1.62
CA GLY A 51 4.07 -34.08 -2.12
C GLY A 51 3.66 -32.98 -3.11
N SER A 52 2.70 -32.16 -2.76
CA SER A 52 2.40 -30.95 -3.49
C SER A 52 3.51 -29.95 -3.21
N GLU A 53 4.38 -29.72 -4.19
CA GLU A 53 5.42 -28.71 -4.09
C GLU A 53 4.79 -27.35 -3.78
N GLN A 54 5.20 -26.77 -2.66
CA GLN A 54 4.74 -25.46 -2.22
C GLN A 54 5.23 -24.37 -3.16
N LEU A 55 4.36 -23.39 -3.49
CA LEU A 55 4.70 -22.23 -4.28
C LEU A 55 4.65 -20.97 -3.40
N ARG A 56 5.79 -20.32 -3.20
CA ARG A 56 5.95 -19.14 -2.36
C ARG A 56 5.65 -17.88 -3.18
N VAL A 57 4.55 -17.23 -2.87
CA VAL A 57 4.08 -16.07 -3.63
C VAL A 57 3.98 -14.84 -2.74
N ALA A 58 4.63 -13.75 -3.14
CA ALA A 58 4.53 -12.47 -2.45
C ALA A 58 3.63 -11.48 -3.20
N VAL A 59 3.06 -10.56 -2.43
CA VAL A 59 2.43 -9.34 -2.96
C VAL A 59 3.03 -8.16 -2.22
N ALA A 60 3.67 -7.26 -2.96
CA ALA A 60 4.23 -6.04 -2.40
C ALA A 60 3.10 -5.15 -1.82
N ALA A 61 3.42 -4.39 -0.78
CA ALA A 61 2.47 -3.51 -0.10
C ALA A 61 2.11 -2.26 -0.94
N ILE A 62 1.65 -2.48 -2.18
CA ILE A 62 1.11 -1.42 -3.05
C ILE A 62 -0.14 -0.82 -2.39
N ILE A 63 -0.97 -1.67 -1.80
CA ILE A 63 -2.01 -1.34 -0.82
C ILE A 63 -1.63 -1.93 0.54
N SER A 64 -2.27 -1.46 1.60
CA SER A 64 -1.96 -1.92 2.97
C SER A 64 -2.08 -3.45 3.10
N PRO A 65 -1.29 -4.10 3.98
CA PRO A 65 -1.27 -5.57 4.08
C PRO A 65 -2.62 -6.20 4.36
N LYS A 66 -3.48 -5.52 5.13
CA LYS A 66 -4.85 -5.97 5.42
C LYS A 66 -5.69 -6.04 4.14
N GLU A 67 -5.67 -4.99 3.34
CA GLU A 67 -6.41 -4.91 2.08
C GLU A 67 -5.82 -5.88 1.05
N THR A 68 -4.48 -5.97 0.96
CA THR A 68 -3.78 -6.94 0.10
C THR A 68 -4.23 -8.36 0.39
N PHE A 69 -4.33 -8.74 1.66
CA PHE A 69 -4.76 -10.08 2.05
C PHE A 69 -6.19 -10.38 1.56
N VAL A 70 -7.11 -9.44 1.76
CA VAL A 70 -8.51 -9.62 1.35
C VAL A 70 -8.64 -9.81 -0.17
N TYR A 71 -7.98 -8.96 -0.95
CA TYR A 71 -8.13 -8.96 -2.41
C TYR A 71 -7.33 -10.04 -3.10
N TYR A 72 -6.10 -10.31 -2.66
CA TYR A 72 -5.23 -11.29 -3.34
C TYR A 72 -5.46 -12.74 -2.90
N ARG A 73 -6.06 -12.99 -1.74
CA ARG A 73 -6.32 -14.36 -1.26
C ARG A 73 -7.10 -15.21 -2.26
N GLN A 74 -8.12 -14.64 -2.89
CA GLN A 74 -8.92 -15.37 -3.87
C GLN A 74 -8.12 -15.66 -5.14
N LEU A 75 -7.33 -14.70 -5.64
CA LEU A 75 -6.45 -14.87 -6.79
C LEU A 75 -5.40 -15.96 -6.54
N LEU A 76 -4.71 -15.90 -5.40
CA LEU A 76 -3.70 -16.89 -5.04
C LEU A 76 -4.31 -18.29 -4.81
N GLY A 77 -5.48 -18.36 -4.16
CA GLY A 77 -6.22 -19.62 -4.01
C GLY A 77 -6.64 -20.23 -5.36
N TYR A 78 -7.05 -19.39 -6.31
CA TYR A 78 -7.36 -19.84 -7.68
C TYR A 78 -6.10 -20.40 -8.38
N ILE A 79 -4.98 -19.67 -8.29
CA ILE A 79 -3.70 -20.10 -8.88
C ILE A 79 -3.27 -21.44 -8.26
N GLY A 80 -3.28 -21.57 -6.94
CA GLY A 80 -2.91 -22.80 -6.25
C GLY A 80 -3.77 -23.98 -6.66
N GLN A 81 -5.10 -23.82 -6.69
CA GLN A 81 -6.04 -24.86 -7.10
C GLN A 81 -5.79 -25.32 -8.55
N LYS A 82 -5.54 -24.41 -9.48
CA LYS A 82 -5.33 -24.74 -10.91
C LYS A 82 -3.96 -25.36 -11.19
N LEU A 83 -2.96 -25.06 -10.35
CA LEU A 83 -1.62 -25.62 -10.47
C LEU A 83 -1.43 -26.91 -9.65
N ASP A 84 -2.42 -27.28 -8.82
CA ASP A 84 -2.33 -28.34 -7.82
C ASP A 84 -1.11 -28.15 -6.90
N ARG A 85 -1.00 -26.92 -6.35
CA ARG A 85 0.09 -26.53 -5.43
C ARG A 85 -0.46 -25.78 -4.24
N GLU A 86 0.13 -25.99 -3.09
CA GLU A 86 -0.08 -25.17 -1.91
C GLU A 86 0.58 -23.79 -2.11
N ILE A 87 -0.16 -22.71 -1.79
CA ILE A 87 0.39 -21.35 -1.88
C ILE A 87 0.79 -20.86 -0.47
N GLU A 88 2.07 -20.62 -0.29
CA GLU A 88 2.56 -19.83 0.84
C GLU A 88 2.49 -18.35 0.49
N PHE A 89 1.54 -17.62 1.11
CA PHE A 89 1.39 -16.19 0.87
C PHE A 89 2.31 -15.37 1.76
N ILE A 90 3.23 -14.62 1.15
CA ILE A 90 4.26 -13.84 1.84
C ILE A 90 3.98 -12.35 1.68
N GLN A 91 3.97 -11.63 2.80
CA GLN A 91 3.87 -10.17 2.84
C GLN A 91 5.06 -9.57 3.59
N ARG A 92 5.51 -8.39 3.16
CA ARG A 92 6.54 -7.60 3.83
C ARG A 92 6.12 -6.13 3.86
N LYS A 93 6.75 -5.36 4.73
CA LYS A 93 6.44 -3.95 4.91
C LYS A 93 6.91 -3.11 3.72
N THR A 94 8.07 -3.40 3.16
CA THR A 94 8.69 -2.63 2.10
C THR A 94 8.85 -3.41 0.81
N TYR A 95 8.94 -2.71 -0.32
CA TYR A 95 9.21 -3.33 -1.62
C TYR A 95 10.61 -3.92 -1.69
N GLY A 96 11.59 -3.27 -1.05
CA GLY A 96 12.96 -3.75 -0.98
C GLY A 96 13.08 -5.12 -0.31
N GLU A 97 12.33 -5.37 0.79
CA GLU A 97 12.29 -6.68 1.45
C GLU A 97 11.78 -7.78 0.52
N ILE A 98 10.75 -7.51 -0.29
CA ILE A 98 10.24 -8.47 -1.29
C ILE A 98 11.31 -8.75 -2.35
N ASN A 99 11.95 -7.70 -2.89
CA ASN A 99 13.02 -7.85 -3.88
C ASN A 99 14.20 -8.67 -3.35
N GLU A 100 14.59 -8.47 -2.09
CA GLU A 100 15.65 -9.27 -1.47
C GLU A 100 15.27 -10.75 -1.34
N LEU A 101 14.05 -11.04 -0.91
CA LEU A 101 13.58 -12.43 -0.78
C LEU A 101 13.49 -13.11 -2.15
N LEU A 102 13.04 -12.39 -3.17
CA LEU A 102 12.98 -12.90 -4.54
C LEU A 102 14.39 -13.16 -5.11
N ALA A 103 15.33 -12.23 -4.89
CA ALA A 103 16.73 -12.36 -5.30
C ALA A 103 17.46 -13.56 -4.61
N LYS A 104 17.11 -13.84 -3.35
CA LYS A 104 17.65 -14.96 -2.57
C LYS A 104 16.93 -16.29 -2.84
N GLY A 105 15.97 -16.35 -3.78
CA GLY A 105 15.16 -17.54 -4.07
C GLY A 105 14.28 -17.99 -2.88
N LYS A 106 13.97 -17.08 -1.94
CA LYS A 106 13.05 -17.34 -0.83
C LYS A 106 11.59 -17.15 -1.20
N ILE A 107 11.35 -16.55 -2.34
CA ILE A 107 10.05 -16.34 -3.00
C ILE A 107 10.22 -16.81 -4.44
N ASP A 108 9.21 -17.48 -4.97
CA ASP A 108 9.19 -17.99 -6.34
C ASP A 108 8.57 -16.97 -7.30
N LEU A 109 7.46 -16.36 -6.87
CA LEU A 109 6.67 -15.38 -7.62
C LEU A 109 6.36 -14.16 -6.76
N ALA A 110 6.22 -13.01 -7.38
CA ALA A 110 5.74 -11.81 -6.69
C ALA A 110 4.97 -10.86 -7.62
N PHE A 111 3.91 -10.26 -7.08
CA PHE A 111 3.35 -9.02 -7.63
C PHE A 111 4.14 -7.87 -7.03
N ILE A 112 4.87 -7.11 -7.86
CA ILE A 112 5.76 -6.03 -7.40
C ILE A 112 5.50 -4.73 -8.16
N CYS A 113 5.86 -3.60 -7.55
CA CYS A 113 5.80 -2.30 -8.20
C CYS A 113 6.79 -2.23 -9.38
N SER A 114 6.50 -1.40 -10.37
CA SER A 114 7.29 -1.26 -11.60
C SER A 114 8.73 -0.76 -11.35
N GLY A 115 8.96 0.10 -10.34
CA GLY A 115 10.30 0.53 -9.92
C GLY A 115 11.15 -0.63 -9.41
N PRO A 116 10.69 -1.37 -8.38
CA PRO A 116 11.33 -2.61 -7.91
C PRO A 116 11.59 -3.63 -9.01
N TYR A 117 10.65 -3.80 -9.97
CA TYR A 117 10.90 -4.67 -11.12
C TYR A 117 12.13 -4.25 -11.92
N VAL A 118 12.23 -2.97 -12.28
CA VAL A 118 13.37 -2.47 -13.06
C VAL A 118 14.69 -2.77 -12.35
N VAL A 119 14.78 -2.43 -11.07
CA VAL A 119 15.99 -2.68 -10.26
C VAL A 119 16.28 -4.16 -10.11
N GLY A 120 15.26 -4.96 -9.83
CA GLY A 120 15.38 -6.40 -9.65
C GLY A 120 15.75 -7.15 -10.94
N ASN A 121 15.23 -6.72 -12.08
CA ASN A 121 15.60 -7.27 -13.38
C ASN A 121 17.07 -6.97 -13.71
N GLU A 122 17.52 -5.72 -13.56
CA GLU A 122 18.90 -5.32 -13.87
C GLU A 122 19.93 -5.96 -12.91
N LYS A 123 19.61 -6.10 -11.62
CA LYS A 123 20.56 -6.61 -10.61
C LYS A 123 20.49 -8.11 -10.38
N HIS A 124 19.32 -8.73 -10.53
CA HIS A 124 19.08 -10.11 -10.09
C HIS A 124 18.44 -10.99 -11.15
N GLY A 125 18.13 -10.44 -12.34
CA GLY A 125 17.53 -11.19 -13.45
C GLY A 125 16.09 -11.63 -13.20
N PHE A 126 15.29 -10.84 -12.48
CA PHE A 126 13.86 -11.15 -12.29
C PHE A 126 13.16 -11.29 -13.63
N GLN A 127 12.35 -12.34 -13.77
CA GLN A 127 11.68 -12.67 -15.00
C GLN A 127 10.22 -12.16 -14.98
N LEU A 128 9.81 -11.45 -16.01
CA LEU A 128 8.40 -11.07 -16.19
C LEU A 128 7.54 -12.32 -16.40
N VAL A 129 6.47 -12.46 -15.64
CA VAL A 129 5.48 -13.53 -15.79
C VAL A 129 4.28 -13.05 -16.56
N ALA A 130 3.60 -12.04 -16.07
CA ALA A 130 2.39 -11.46 -16.66
C ALA A 130 2.25 -9.99 -16.24
N THR A 131 1.54 -9.22 -17.04
CA THR A 131 1.13 -7.86 -16.70
C THR A 131 -0.39 -7.79 -16.68
N PRO A 132 -1.01 -7.22 -15.63
CA PRO A 132 -2.45 -6.98 -15.65
C PRO A 132 -2.79 -5.91 -16.69
N GLN A 133 -3.93 -6.07 -17.35
CA GLN A 133 -4.55 -5.05 -18.17
C GLN A 133 -5.73 -4.46 -17.40
N VAL A 134 -5.82 -3.15 -17.34
CA VAL A 134 -6.85 -2.41 -16.64
C VAL A 134 -7.45 -1.36 -17.58
N GLN A 135 -8.77 -1.38 -17.80
CA GLN A 135 -9.45 -0.48 -18.74
C GLN A 135 -8.82 -0.50 -20.14
N ASN A 136 -8.51 -1.69 -20.64
CA ASN A 136 -7.83 -1.94 -21.91
C ASN A 136 -6.41 -1.32 -22.02
N SER A 137 -5.81 -0.88 -20.91
CA SER A 137 -4.45 -0.35 -20.87
C SER A 137 -3.52 -1.25 -20.06
N HIS A 138 -2.26 -1.30 -20.47
CA HIS A 138 -1.14 -1.87 -19.71
C HIS A 138 -0.22 -0.79 -19.16
N PHE A 139 -0.72 0.46 -19.12
CA PHE A 139 -0.03 1.62 -18.56
C PHE A 139 -0.83 2.25 -17.42
N TYR A 140 -0.12 2.86 -16.50
CA TYR A 140 -0.65 3.61 -15.36
C TYR A 140 0.12 4.90 -15.12
N HIS A 141 -0.38 5.75 -14.24
CA HIS A 141 0.18 7.08 -13.97
C HIS A 141 0.45 7.28 -12.48
N SER A 142 1.40 8.15 -12.18
CA SER A 142 1.51 8.76 -10.86
C SER A 142 0.52 9.92 -10.76
N TYR A 143 -0.27 9.95 -9.70
CA TYR A 143 -1.15 11.07 -9.36
C TYR A 143 -0.57 11.85 -8.19
N LEU A 144 -0.32 13.15 -8.40
CA LEU A 144 -0.04 14.08 -7.31
C LEU A 144 -1.38 14.53 -6.75
N ILE A 145 -1.61 14.24 -5.48
CA ILE A 145 -2.87 14.52 -4.79
C ILE A 145 -2.66 15.46 -3.62
N VAL A 146 -3.65 16.29 -3.39
CA VAL A 146 -3.76 17.20 -2.23
C VAL A 146 -5.15 17.08 -1.62
N ASN A 147 -5.35 17.63 -0.41
CA ASN A 147 -6.69 17.69 0.16
C ASN A 147 -7.60 18.56 -0.73
N LYS A 148 -8.86 18.12 -0.93
CA LYS A 148 -9.81 18.79 -1.82
C LYS A 148 -10.05 20.26 -1.46
N THR A 149 -9.98 20.59 -0.18
CA THR A 149 -10.21 21.93 0.35
C THR A 149 -8.95 22.80 0.39
N SER A 150 -7.75 22.23 0.08
CA SER A 150 -6.52 23.01 0.02
C SER A 150 -6.46 23.95 -1.17
N GLU A 151 -5.65 25.00 -1.08
CA GLU A 151 -5.43 25.98 -2.15
C GLU A 151 -4.37 25.53 -3.15
N PHE A 152 -3.62 24.45 -2.88
CA PHE A 152 -2.51 23.97 -3.70
C PHE A 152 -2.98 23.51 -5.09
N GLN A 153 -2.45 24.08 -6.16
CA GLN A 153 -2.82 23.77 -7.54
C GLN A 153 -1.68 23.09 -8.31
N THR A 154 -0.43 23.30 -7.88
CA THR A 154 0.79 22.85 -8.55
C THR A 154 1.72 22.13 -7.58
N LEU A 155 2.76 21.47 -8.10
CA LEU A 155 3.82 20.89 -7.26
C LEU A 155 4.57 21.99 -6.50
N GLU A 156 4.77 23.15 -7.12
CA GLU A 156 5.49 24.30 -6.59
C GLU A 156 4.83 24.86 -5.32
N ASP A 157 3.50 24.78 -5.21
CA ASP A 157 2.73 25.23 -4.03
C ASP A 157 3.01 24.34 -2.79
N LEU A 158 3.56 23.15 -3.01
CA LEU A 158 3.95 22.24 -1.94
C LEU A 158 5.35 22.53 -1.38
N ARG A 159 6.04 23.58 -1.81
CA ARG A 159 7.32 24.00 -1.25
C ARG A 159 7.19 24.32 0.24
N GLY A 160 8.07 23.77 1.06
CA GLY A 160 8.05 23.94 2.51
C GLY A 160 6.88 23.24 3.22
N ARG A 161 6.15 22.37 2.52
CA ARG A 161 5.02 21.61 3.06
C ARG A 161 5.42 20.20 3.47
N VAL A 162 4.52 19.50 4.15
CA VAL A 162 4.72 18.09 4.55
C VAL A 162 4.24 17.19 3.41
N PHE A 163 5.10 16.30 2.94
CA PHE A 163 4.79 15.43 1.81
C PHE A 163 4.92 13.94 2.16
N ALA A 164 3.99 13.12 1.65
CA ALA A 164 4.04 11.68 1.82
C ALA A 164 4.52 10.97 0.57
N PHE A 165 5.51 10.09 0.75
CA PHE A 165 5.90 9.05 -0.19
C PHE A 165 5.27 7.72 0.25
N SER A 166 4.96 6.83 -0.71
CA SER A 166 4.38 5.52 -0.36
C SER A 166 5.44 4.54 0.13
N ASP A 167 6.54 4.38 -0.61
CA ASP A 167 7.64 3.46 -0.28
C ASP A 167 8.94 4.00 -0.90
N PRO A 168 10.12 3.78 -0.29
CA PRO A 168 11.40 4.25 -0.84
C PRO A 168 11.67 3.83 -2.28
N ASP A 169 11.20 2.65 -2.69
CA ASP A 169 11.41 2.08 -4.02
C ASP A 169 10.21 2.25 -4.96
N SER A 170 9.15 2.96 -4.52
CA SER A 170 7.94 3.13 -5.33
C SER A 170 8.20 3.97 -6.58
N ASN A 171 7.78 3.48 -7.76
CA ASN A 171 7.80 4.25 -8.98
C ASN A 171 6.94 5.51 -8.87
N THR A 172 5.63 5.33 -8.68
CA THR A 172 4.67 6.45 -8.68
C THR A 172 4.68 7.25 -7.39
N GLY A 173 4.99 6.60 -6.26
CA GLY A 173 4.94 7.23 -4.94
C GLY A 173 6.25 7.86 -4.47
N LYS A 174 7.39 7.65 -5.18
CA LYS A 174 8.69 8.22 -4.80
C LYS A 174 9.50 8.65 -6.02
N LEU A 175 9.77 7.75 -6.97
CA LEU A 175 10.66 8.02 -8.09
C LEU A 175 10.14 9.17 -8.96
N VAL A 176 8.87 9.10 -9.35
CA VAL A 176 8.22 10.09 -10.23
C VAL A 176 8.17 11.48 -9.59
N PRO A 177 7.67 11.69 -8.36
CA PRO A 177 7.70 13.02 -7.74
C PRO A 177 9.12 13.54 -7.51
N THR A 178 10.09 12.68 -7.20
CA THR A 178 11.52 13.07 -7.13
C THR A 178 12.03 13.54 -8.49
N TYR A 179 11.63 12.85 -9.57
CA TYR A 179 11.97 13.28 -10.93
C TYR A 179 11.34 14.63 -11.30
N TRP A 180 10.08 14.88 -10.91
CA TRP A 180 9.48 16.20 -11.13
C TRP A 180 10.25 17.31 -10.43
N LEU A 181 10.69 17.09 -9.18
CA LEU A 181 11.53 18.05 -8.45
C LEU A 181 12.88 18.26 -9.12
N SER A 182 13.51 17.19 -9.62
CA SER A 182 14.80 17.31 -10.34
C SER A 182 14.70 18.17 -11.61
N GLN A 183 13.55 18.20 -12.24
CA GLN A 183 13.31 19.08 -13.40
C GLN A 183 13.25 20.58 -13.02
N LEU A 184 12.92 20.86 -11.75
CA LEU A 184 12.97 22.21 -11.16
C LEU A 184 14.34 22.54 -10.53
N GLY A 185 15.34 21.64 -10.64
CA GLY A 185 16.62 21.78 -9.96
C GLY A 185 16.58 21.54 -8.46
N GLU A 186 15.51 20.89 -7.97
CA GLU A 186 15.23 20.69 -6.56
C GLU A 186 15.38 19.22 -6.14
N ARG A 187 15.50 19.02 -4.81
CA ARG A 187 15.50 17.69 -4.17
C ARG A 187 14.39 17.63 -3.11
N PRO A 188 13.83 16.44 -2.82
CA PRO A 188 12.80 16.32 -1.80
C PRO A 188 13.20 16.91 -0.43
N GLU A 189 14.46 16.72 -0.03
CA GLU A 189 15.00 17.12 1.27
C GLU A 189 15.09 18.64 1.46
N THR A 190 15.24 19.38 0.36
CA THR A 190 15.32 20.85 0.37
C THR A 190 14.02 21.52 -0.01
N PHE A 191 13.18 20.81 -0.79
CA PHE A 191 11.92 21.34 -1.30
C PHE A 191 10.79 21.26 -0.24
N PHE A 192 10.64 20.10 0.41
CA PHE A 192 9.62 19.89 1.43
C PHE A 192 10.18 20.23 2.83
N SER A 193 9.32 20.70 3.74
CA SER A 193 9.71 20.88 5.14
C SER A 193 9.91 19.55 5.85
N LYS A 194 9.15 18.53 5.46
CA LYS A 194 9.22 17.18 5.99
C LYS A 194 8.68 16.19 4.97
N THR A 195 9.35 15.04 4.86
CA THR A 195 8.83 13.89 4.11
C THR A 195 8.57 12.72 5.04
N ILE A 196 7.54 11.93 4.76
CA ILE A 196 7.23 10.70 5.48
C ILE A 196 6.98 9.56 4.49
N TYR A 197 7.20 8.32 4.93
CA TYR A 197 6.80 7.13 4.19
C TYR A 197 5.58 6.50 4.84
N THR A 198 4.54 6.27 4.06
CA THR A 198 3.28 5.67 4.52
C THR A 198 3.24 4.15 4.30
N TYR A 199 4.17 3.62 3.54
CA TYR A 199 4.36 2.21 3.16
C TYR A 199 3.19 1.57 2.41
N SER A 200 2.27 2.39 1.87
CA SER A 200 1.25 1.96 0.91
C SER A 200 0.53 3.16 0.30
N HIS A 201 -0.07 2.99 -0.87
CA HIS A 201 -0.75 4.09 -1.55
C HIS A 201 -2.08 4.48 -0.90
N ASP A 202 -2.84 3.53 -0.36
CA ASP A 202 -4.08 3.79 0.39
C ASP A 202 -3.82 4.59 1.68
N ASN A 203 -2.72 4.30 2.40
CA ASN A 203 -2.30 5.11 3.54
C ASN A 203 -1.90 6.53 3.13
N SER A 204 -1.25 6.72 1.97
CA SER A 204 -0.95 8.06 1.44
C SER A 204 -2.23 8.84 1.12
N ILE A 205 -3.21 8.20 0.47
CA ILE A 205 -4.53 8.78 0.18
C ILE A 205 -5.24 9.17 1.49
N LEU A 206 -5.23 8.28 2.49
CA LEU A 206 -5.79 8.53 3.81
C LEU A 206 -5.14 9.71 4.51
N ALA A 207 -3.81 9.80 4.47
CA ALA A 207 -3.05 10.88 5.11
C ALA A 207 -3.40 12.25 4.51
N VAL A 208 -3.50 12.35 3.17
CA VAL A 208 -3.94 13.57 2.48
C VAL A 208 -5.40 13.89 2.79
N ALA A 209 -6.29 12.89 2.72
CA ALA A 209 -7.72 13.08 2.99
C ALA A 209 -8.02 13.60 4.41
N LYS A 210 -7.17 13.22 5.37
CA LYS A 210 -7.23 13.67 6.78
C LYS A 210 -6.37 14.91 7.08
N SER A 211 -5.74 15.51 6.07
CA SER A 211 -4.82 16.65 6.22
C SER A 211 -3.68 16.38 7.21
N LEU A 212 -3.21 15.14 7.31
CA LEU A 212 -2.01 14.76 8.08
C LEU A 212 -0.73 15.12 7.33
N VAL A 213 -0.84 15.26 6.01
CA VAL A 213 0.17 15.76 5.09
C VAL A 213 -0.49 16.69 4.09
N ASP A 214 0.27 17.59 3.48
CA ASP A 214 -0.23 18.58 2.53
C ASP A 214 -0.40 17.99 1.13
N GLY A 215 0.44 17.02 0.75
CA GLY A 215 0.37 16.33 -0.53
C GLY A 215 1.02 14.96 -0.51
N ALA A 216 0.71 14.15 -1.52
CA ALA A 216 1.32 12.85 -1.77
C ALA A 216 1.32 12.52 -3.25
N ALA A 217 2.27 11.68 -3.67
CA ALA A 217 2.21 11.03 -4.97
C ALA A 217 1.78 9.56 -4.79
N VAL A 218 0.82 9.13 -5.60
CA VAL A 218 0.21 7.80 -5.46
C VAL A 218 0.07 7.09 -6.80
N ASP A 219 -0.10 5.79 -6.74
CA ASP A 219 -0.50 4.96 -7.88
C ASP A 219 -1.92 5.36 -8.31
N GLY A 220 -2.05 5.77 -9.58
CA GLY A 220 -3.32 6.19 -10.14
C GLY A 220 -4.36 5.08 -10.19
N LEU A 221 -3.95 3.80 -10.43
CA LEU A 221 -4.88 2.67 -10.42
C LEU A 221 -5.44 2.42 -9.02
N ILE A 222 -4.61 2.58 -7.98
CA ILE A 222 -5.07 2.44 -6.59
C ILE A 222 -6.03 3.57 -6.23
N TRP A 223 -5.71 4.82 -6.63
CA TRP A 223 -6.62 5.93 -6.40
C TRP A 223 -7.96 5.72 -7.10
N GLU A 224 -7.97 5.31 -8.38
CA GLU A 224 -9.18 5.03 -9.18
C GLU A 224 -9.97 3.84 -8.60
N TYR A 225 -9.27 2.79 -8.15
CA TYR A 225 -9.89 1.64 -7.49
C TYR A 225 -10.71 2.08 -6.27
N TYR A 226 -10.09 2.81 -5.34
CA TYR A 226 -10.79 3.29 -4.14
C TYR A 226 -11.87 4.32 -4.48
N HIS A 227 -11.65 5.16 -5.51
CA HIS A 227 -12.65 6.13 -5.91
C HIS A 227 -13.95 5.47 -6.39
N ARG A 228 -13.86 4.31 -7.02
CA ARG A 228 -15.02 3.55 -7.49
C ARG A 228 -15.63 2.64 -6.41
N LYS A 229 -14.80 1.96 -5.63
CA LYS A 229 -15.27 0.94 -4.67
C LYS A 229 -15.60 1.51 -3.30
N ASN A 230 -14.84 2.48 -2.82
CA ASN A 230 -15.01 3.12 -1.51
C ASN A 230 -14.45 4.54 -1.50
N PRO A 231 -15.21 5.55 -1.98
CA PRO A 231 -14.70 6.90 -2.17
C PRO A 231 -14.54 7.73 -0.89
N ILE A 232 -14.69 7.15 0.31
CA ILE A 232 -14.67 7.88 1.59
C ILE A 232 -13.46 8.81 1.72
N PHE A 233 -12.28 8.37 1.27
CA PHE A 233 -11.04 9.17 1.35
C PHE A 233 -10.71 9.85 0.02
N THR A 234 -10.85 9.18 -1.11
CA THR A 234 -10.54 9.76 -2.41
C THR A 234 -11.43 10.97 -2.74
N SER A 235 -12.70 10.96 -2.31
CA SER A 235 -13.61 12.12 -2.46
C SER A 235 -13.15 13.38 -1.72
N LYS A 236 -12.27 13.23 -0.71
CA LYS A 236 -11.65 14.32 0.06
C LYS A 236 -10.30 14.75 -0.51
N THR A 237 -9.86 14.14 -1.60
CA THR A 237 -8.62 14.48 -2.29
C THR A 237 -8.90 15.06 -3.67
N ARG A 238 -7.92 15.75 -4.23
CA ARG A 238 -7.94 16.30 -5.57
C ARG A 238 -6.62 16.02 -6.25
N ILE A 239 -6.68 15.57 -7.51
CA ILE A 239 -5.50 15.34 -8.34
C ILE A 239 -5.10 16.69 -8.94
N ILE A 240 -3.85 17.12 -8.73
CA ILE A 240 -3.30 18.36 -9.27
C ILE A 240 -2.30 18.12 -10.40
N ARG A 241 -1.74 16.91 -10.49
CA ARG A 241 -0.86 16.51 -11.60
C ARG A 241 -0.98 15.02 -11.87
N LYS A 242 -0.92 14.65 -13.15
CA LYS A 242 -0.76 13.27 -13.62
C LYS A 242 0.57 13.18 -14.36
N SER A 243 1.26 12.05 -14.22
CA SER A 243 2.49 11.78 -14.96
C SER A 243 2.21 11.29 -16.39
N GLU A 244 3.27 11.17 -17.19
CA GLU A 244 3.29 10.30 -18.34
C GLU A 244 2.98 8.84 -17.94
N PRO A 245 2.62 7.97 -18.91
CA PRO A 245 2.30 6.58 -18.67
C PRO A 245 3.55 5.74 -18.38
N TYR A 246 3.42 4.77 -17.47
CA TYR A 246 4.41 3.75 -17.12
C TYR A 246 3.80 2.37 -17.24
N GLY A 247 4.61 1.34 -17.52
CA GLY A 247 4.13 -0.06 -17.50
C GLY A 247 3.56 -0.42 -16.12
N ILE A 248 2.36 -1.02 -16.11
CA ILE A 248 1.67 -1.43 -14.86
C ILE A 248 2.55 -2.38 -14.05
N PRO A 249 2.49 -2.34 -12.69
CA PRO A 249 3.13 -3.29 -11.79
C PRO A 249 2.93 -4.74 -12.22
N PRO A 250 4.01 -5.47 -12.55
CA PRO A 250 3.92 -6.81 -13.11
C PRO A 250 3.89 -7.91 -12.03
N MET A 251 3.49 -9.10 -12.45
CA MET A 251 3.89 -10.32 -11.78
C MET A 251 5.24 -10.76 -12.30
N VAL A 252 6.16 -11.07 -11.39
CA VAL A 252 7.51 -11.51 -11.71
C VAL A 252 7.84 -12.82 -11.02
N ALA A 253 8.87 -13.50 -11.53
CA ALA A 253 9.45 -14.68 -10.91
C ALA A 253 10.93 -14.48 -10.59
N SER A 254 11.43 -15.27 -9.63
CA SER A 254 12.86 -15.38 -9.39
C SER A 254 13.56 -15.98 -10.62
N SER A 255 14.85 -15.70 -10.78
CA SER A 255 15.64 -16.29 -11.88
C SER A 255 15.75 -17.81 -11.79
N ALA A 256 15.46 -18.40 -10.63
CA ALA A 256 15.57 -19.85 -10.37
C ALA A 256 14.30 -20.65 -10.66
N ILE A 257 13.18 -20.00 -11.05
CA ILE A 257 11.93 -20.71 -11.31
C ILE A 257 12.07 -21.70 -12.47
N PRO A 258 11.61 -22.97 -12.35
CA PRO A 258 11.64 -23.92 -13.46
C PRO A 258 10.82 -23.44 -14.67
N TYR A 259 11.38 -23.62 -15.86
CA TYR A 259 10.73 -23.18 -17.11
C TYR A 259 9.34 -23.76 -17.31
N GLU A 260 9.13 -25.04 -17.02
CA GLU A 260 7.83 -25.69 -17.14
C GLU A 260 6.78 -25.07 -16.20
N LEU A 261 7.17 -24.79 -14.95
CA LEU A 261 6.29 -24.13 -13.99
C LEU A 261 5.94 -22.70 -14.45
N MET A 262 6.93 -21.95 -14.93
CA MET A 262 6.72 -20.62 -15.52
C MET A 262 5.72 -20.68 -16.67
N THR A 263 5.86 -21.66 -17.56
CA THR A 263 4.97 -21.81 -18.72
C THR A 263 3.54 -22.16 -18.29
N ARG A 264 3.37 -23.04 -17.30
CA ARG A 264 2.05 -23.36 -16.74
C ARG A 264 1.39 -22.14 -16.08
N ILE A 265 2.15 -21.37 -15.31
CA ILE A 265 1.65 -20.15 -14.65
C ILE A 265 1.20 -19.12 -15.68
N ARG A 266 2.01 -18.87 -16.71
CA ARG A 266 1.65 -17.97 -17.82
C ARG A 266 0.37 -18.41 -18.53
N GLY A 267 0.28 -19.68 -18.91
CA GLY A 267 -0.90 -20.22 -19.55
C GLY A 267 -2.16 -20.04 -18.72
N LEU A 268 -2.06 -20.34 -17.42
CA LEU A 268 -3.16 -20.13 -16.48
C LEU A 268 -3.59 -18.66 -16.37
N LEU A 269 -2.67 -17.74 -16.20
CA LEU A 269 -2.98 -16.31 -16.05
C LEU A 269 -3.58 -15.72 -17.33
N PHE A 270 -3.05 -16.10 -18.50
CA PHE A 270 -3.50 -15.55 -19.79
C PHE A 270 -4.92 -16.03 -20.18
N SER A 271 -5.33 -17.22 -19.70
CA SER A 271 -6.69 -17.74 -19.93
C SER A 271 -7.64 -17.49 -18.73
N MET A 272 -7.17 -16.89 -17.64
CA MET A 272 -7.97 -16.71 -16.43
C MET A 272 -9.29 -15.98 -16.66
N HIS A 273 -9.31 -15.02 -17.56
CA HIS A 273 -10.50 -14.23 -17.90
C HIS A 273 -11.56 -15.03 -18.70
N GLU A 274 -11.23 -16.23 -19.20
CA GLU A 274 -12.13 -17.14 -19.89
C GLU A 274 -12.82 -18.11 -18.91
N ASP A 275 -12.28 -18.27 -17.70
CA ASP A 275 -12.86 -19.10 -16.63
C ASP A 275 -13.84 -18.25 -15.80
N PRO A 276 -15.11 -18.65 -15.59
CA PRO A 276 -16.09 -17.86 -14.84
C PRO A 276 -15.65 -17.49 -13.43
N LYS A 277 -14.95 -18.40 -12.71
CA LYS A 277 -14.40 -18.11 -11.39
C LYS A 277 -13.23 -17.11 -11.48
N GLY A 278 -12.36 -17.30 -12.49
CA GLY A 278 -11.27 -16.39 -12.79
C GLY A 278 -11.77 -14.99 -13.12
N GLN A 279 -12.78 -14.88 -13.98
CA GLN A 279 -13.40 -13.59 -14.33
C GLN A 279 -13.99 -12.87 -13.12
N THR A 280 -14.67 -13.59 -12.23
CA THR A 280 -15.20 -13.00 -10.98
C THR A 280 -14.09 -12.38 -10.13
N ILE A 281 -12.97 -13.10 -9.94
CA ILE A 281 -11.82 -12.62 -9.16
C ILE A 281 -11.19 -11.40 -9.83
N LEU A 282 -10.98 -11.44 -11.16
CA LEU A 282 -10.41 -10.32 -11.91
C LEU A 282 -11.29 -9.06 -11.81
N ASN A 283 -12.61 -9.20 -11.91
CA ASN A 283 -13.57 -8.11 -11.77
C ASN A 283 -13.52 -7.45 -10.38
N GLU A 284 -13.32 -8.24 -9.32
CA GLU A 284 -13.15 -7.69 -7.96
C GLU A 284 -11.88 -6.83 -7.84
N LEU A 285 -10.81 -7.25 -8.51
CA LEU A 285 -9.54 -6.53 -8.58
C LEU A 285 -9.54 -5.41 -9.63
N MET A 286 -10.63 -5.25 -10.40
CA MET A 286 -10.73 -4.33 -11.55
C MET A 286 -9.65 -4.58 -12.61
N ILE A 287 -9.25 -5.82 -12.78
CA ILE A 287 -8.34 -6.29 -13.82
C ILE A 287 -9.18 -6.87 -14.96
N ASP A 288 -8.95 -6.44 -16.19
CA ASP A 288 -9.65 -6.98 -17.36
C ASP A 288 -9.15 -8.41 -17.66
N LYS A 289 -7.85 -8.58 -17.68
CA LYS A 289 -7.13 -9.86 -17.89
C LYS A 289 -5.63 -9.69 -17.61
N PHE A 290 -4.93 -10.80 -17.55
CA PHE A 290 -3.47 -10.81 -17.62
C PHE A 290 -3.02 -10.99 -19.08
N ILE A 291 -1.96 -10.27 -19.46
CA ILE A 291 -1.39 -10.29 -20.80
C ILE A 291 0.10 -10.63 -20.76
N ALA A 292 0.63 -11.07 -21.91
CA ALA A 292 2.06 -11.29 -22.08
C ALA A 292 2.80 -9.96 -21.84
N PRO A 293 3.80 -9.96 -20.96
CA PRO A 293 4.51 -8.74 -20.62
C PRO A 293 5.52 -8.35 -21.71
N ASN A 294 5.83 -7.04 -21.77
CA ASN A 294 6.90 -6.52 -22.61
C ASN A 294 7.81 -5.63 -21.77
N ASP A 295 9.08 -6.01 -21.67
CA ASP A 295 10.06 -5.31 -20.85
C ASP A 295 10.27 -3.84 -21.27
N LYS A 296 10.07 -3.50 -22.55
CA LYS A 296 10.17 -2.13 -23.06
C LYS A 296 9.16 -1.15 -22.43
N TRP A 297 8.07 -1.65 -21.85
CA TRP A 297 7.09 -0.79 -21.16
C TRP A 297 7.66 -0.12 -19.90
N TYR A 298 8.81 -0.59 -19.42
CA TYR A 298 9.49 -0.09 -18.21
C TYR A 298 10.72 0.77 -18.54
N ASP A 299 11.02 1.03 -19.84
CA ASP A 299 12.20 1.79 -20.25
C ASP A 299 12.18 3.26 -19.77
N SER A 300 10.98 3.85 -19.69
CA SER A 300 10.82 5.21 -19.13
C SER A 300 11.26 5.27 -17.66
N ILE A 301 10.97 4.23 -16.88
CA ILE A 301 11.36 4.11 -15.47
C ILE A 301 12.89 3.96 -15.37
N ARG A 302 13.50 3.11 -16.20
CA ARG A 302 14.97 2.98 -16.30
C ARG A 302 15.65 4.32 -16.60
N LYS A 303 15.08 5.08 -17.54
CA LYS A 303 15.60 6.39 -17.91
C LYS A 303 15.55 7.38 -16.73
N ILE A 304 14.44 7.40 -15.98
CA ILE A 304 14.30 8.26 -14.79
C ILE A 304 15.32 7.84 -13.72
N ASN A 305 15.43 6.55 -13.40
CA ASN A 305 16.40 6.03 -12.43
C ASN A 305 17.82 6.46 -12.77
N ARG A 306 18.26 6.25 -14.03
CA ARG A 306 19.62 6.64 -14.48
C ARG A 306 19.84 8.14 -14.34
N LYS A 307 18.83 8.96 -14.69
CA LYS A 307 18.95 10.42 -14.57
C LYS A 307 19.10 10.85 -13.11
N LEU A 308 18.28 10.33 -12.20
CA LEU A 308 18.37 10.69 -10.78
C LEU A 308 19.69 10.22 -10.16
N THR A 309 20.11 8.98 -10.43
CA THR A 309 21.42 8.47 -9.96
C THR A 309 22.60 9.31 -10.47
N SER A 310 22.48 9.92 -11.67
CA SER A 310 23.53 10.81 -12.20
C SER A 310 23.59 12.17 -11.50
N LEU A 311 22.49 12.61 -10.84
CA LEU A 311 22.43 13.87 -10.10
C LEU A 311 22.89 13.73 -8.63
N GLU A 312 23.05 12.50 -8.15
CA GLU A 312 23.54 12.20 -6.79
C GLU A 312 25.06 12.07 -6.72
N LYS A 313 25.72 12.01 -7.86
CA LYS A 313 27.19 11.98 -8.02
C LYS A 313 27.76 13.37 -8.21
#